data_604f3d306124cc368d9f9a7119e9a22e
#
_entry.id   604f3d306124cc368d9f9a7119e9a22e
#
_cell.length_a   1.000
_cell.length_b   1.000
_cell.length_c   1.000
_cell.angle_alpha   90.00
_cell.angle_beta   90.00
_cell.angle_gamma   90.00
#
_symmetry.space_group_name_H-M   'P 1'
#
loop_
_entity.id
_entity.type
_entity.pdbx_description
1 polymer ?
#
loop_
_entity_poly.entity_id
_entity_poly.type
_entity_poly.pdbx_seq_one_letter_code
_entity_poly.pdbx_strand_id
1 'polypeptide(L)'
;VTLLDTPGHVDFSAEMERTLQVLDYAVLVISGTDGVQAHTETLWRLLARHGIPTFLFVNKMDLDGAERVLLLRELKTRLSSGVVDFGDESTLHEELAVCDETLLERYFEQGTVADEDVVRLIRERKVFPCFFGSALRLDGVDALLDALDRRTVQPEPQADFGARVFKVARDAQGNRLTYM
;
A
#
# COMPACT_ATOMS: atom_id res chain seq x y z
N VAL A 1 -7.16 -0.78 13.99
CA VAL A 1 -6.89 -1.28 12.63
C VAL A 1 -7.24 -2.75 12.58
N THR A 2 -7.99 -3.18 11.54
CA THR A 2 -8.26 -4.60 11.24
C THR A 2 -7.40 -5.01 10.07
N LEU A 3 -6.59 -6.06 10.24
CA LEU A 3 -5.75 -6.61 9.19
C LEU A 3 -6.46 -7.80 8.51
N LEU A 4 -6.61 -7.73 7.20
CA LEU A 4 -7.08 -8.83 6.36
C LEU A 4 -5.90 -9.41 5.58
N ASP A 5 -5.40 -10.56 6.01
CA ASP A 5 -4.38 -11.30 5.26
C ASP A 5 -5.03 -12.03 4.07
N THR A 6 -4.49 -11.81 2.88
CA THR A 6 -4.99 -12.43 1.65
C THR A 6 -3.95 -13.37 1.07
N PRO A 7 -4.36 -14.60 0.65
CA PRO A 7 -3.44 -15.53 0.01
C PRO A 7 -2.82 -14.93 -1.25
N GLY A 8 -1.49 -15.01 -1.37
CA GLY A 8 -0.75 -14.46 -2.51
C GLY A 8 -0.77 -15.31 -3.80
N HIS A 9 -1.47 -16.46 -3.82
CA HIS A 9 -1.50 -17.35 -4.98
C HIS A 9 -2.55 -16.93 -6.01
N VAL A 10 -2.21 -17.10 -7.28
CA VAL A 10 -3.05 -16.74 -8.45
C VAL A 10 -4.43 -17.42 -8.42
N ASP A 11 -4.52 -18.61 -7.83
CA ASP A 11 -5.75 -19.41 -7.75
C ASP A 11 -6.83 -18.79 -6.84
N PHE A 12 -6.48 -17.79 -6.01
CA PHE A 12 -7.39 -17.13 -5.06
C PHE A 12 -7.92 -15.76 -5.54
N SER A 13 -7.80 -15.45 -6.83
CA SER A 13 -8.20 -14.16 -7.39
C SER A 13 -9.66 -13.77 -7.09
N ALA A 14 -10.59 -14.73 -7.08
CA ALA A 14 -11.99 -14.45 -6.76
C ALA A 14 -12.23 -14.14 -5.26
N GLU A 15 -11.46 -14.74 -4.36
CA GLU A 15 -11.53 -14.45 -2.93
C GLU A 15 -10.91 -13.09 -2.61
N MET A 16 -9.81 -12.78 -3.27
CA MET A 16 -9.16 -11.48 -3.18
C MET A 16 -10.08 -10.37 -3.70
N GLU A 17 -10.71 -10.52 -4.87
CA GLU A 17 -11.59 -9.49 -5.42
C GLU A 17 -12.77 -9.17 -4.50
N ARG A 18 -13.26 -10.14 -3.73
CA ARG A 18 -14.27 -9.91 -2.69
C ARG A 18 -13.70 -9.09 -1.52
N THR A 19 -12.48 -9.40 -1.10
CA THR A 19 -11.80 -8.69 -0.01
C THR A 19 -11.52 -7.24 -0.39
N LEU A 20 -11.14 -6.96 -1.65
CA LEU A 20 -10.91 -5.59 -2.14
C LEU A 20 -12.11 -4.65 -1.94
N GLN A 21 -13.33 -5.19 -1.90
CA GLN A 21 -14.53 -4.37 -1.73
C GLN A 21 -14.69 -3.76 -0.32
N VAL A 22 -13.93 -4.24 0.65
CA VAL A 22 -14.02 -3.82 2.06
C VAL A 22 -12.70 -3.25 2.60
N LEU A 23 -11.68 -3.11 1.76
CA LEU A 23 -10.42 -2.51 2.14
C LEU A 23 -10.49 -0.99 2.07
N ASP A 24 -10.04 -0.34 3.15
CA ASP A 24 -9.78 1.11 3.15
C ASP A 24 -8.39 1.41 2.56
N TYR A 25 -7.42 0.54 2.83
CA TYR A 25 -6.03 0.62 2.37
C TYR A 25 -5.50 -0.78 2.06
N ALA A 26 -4.46 -0.85 1.25
CA ALA A 26 -3.74 -2.09 0.96
C ALA A 26 -2.25 -1.94 1.23
N VAL A 27 -1.61 -3.01 1.70
CA VAL A 27 -0.15 -3.17 1.70
C VAL A 27 0.19 -4.25 0.68
N LEU A 28 0.84 -3.86 -0.41
CA LEU A 28 1.32 -4.78 -1.44
C LEU A 28 2.75 -5.20 -1.12
N VAL A 29 2.94 -6.46 -0.77
CA VAL A 29 4.25 -7.02 -0.43
C VAL A 29 4.90 -7.61 -1.68
N ILE A 30 6.13 -7.17 -1.97
CA ILE A 30 6.92 -7.57 -3.15
C ILE A 30 8.23 -8.18 -2.67
N SER A 31 8.67 -9.27 -3.30
CA SER A 31 9.98 -9.87 -2.99
C SER A 31 11.10 -9.04 -3.63
N GLY A 32 12.09 -8.62 -2.85
CA GLY A 32 13.24 -7.87 -3.34
C GLY A 32 14.14 -8.67 -4.29
N THR A 33 14.14 -9.99 -4.18
CA THR A 33 14.90 -10.86 -5.10
C THR A 33 14.20 -11.10 -6.44
N ASP A 34 12.86 -11.06 -6.46
CA ASP A 34 12.06 -11.38 -7.65
C ASP A 34 11.56 -10.12 -8.38
N GLY A 35 11.54 -8.98 -7.69
CA GLY A 35 11.02 -7.72 -8.22
C GLY A 35 9.53 -7.76 -8.56
N VAL A 36 9.12 -6.97 -9.54
CA VAL A 36 7.72 -6.88 -9.97
C VAL A 36 7.36 -8.05 -10.87
N GLN A 37 6.54 -8.96 -10.40
CA GLN A 37 6.05 -10.13 -11.14
C GLN A 37 4.74 -9.80 -11.89
N ALA A 38 4.36 -10.64 -12.87
CA ALA A 38 3.10 -10.50 -13.60
C ALA A 38 1.86 -10.47 -12.66
N HIS A 39 1.92 -11.26 -11.58
CA HIS A 39 0.88 -11.27 -10.56
C HIS A 39 0.83 -9.94 -9.80
N THR A 40 1.98 -9.35 -9.45
CA THR A 40 2.07 -8.03 -8.83
C THR A 40 1.38 -6.96 -9.67
N GLU A 41 1.61 -6.95 -10.97
CA GLU A 41 0.94 -6.01 -11.89
C GLU A 41 -0.57 -6.24 -11.97
N THR A 42 -1.01 -7.50 -11.89
CA THR A 42 -2.44 -7.83 -11.87
C THR A 42 -3.11 -7.28 -10.60
N LEU A 43 -2.48 -7.50 -9.43
CA LEU A 43 -2.94 -6.93 -8.16
C LEU A 43 -2.95 -5.42 -8.19
N TRP A 44 -1.90 -4.81 -8.70
CA TRP A 44 -1.79 -3.37 -8.84
C TRP A 44 -2.94 -2.76 -9.66
N ARG A 45 -3.27 -3.39 -10.80
CA ARG A 45 -4.41 -2.97 -11.63
C ARG A 45 -5.75 -3.14 -10.92
N LEU A 46 -5.93 -4.22 -10.16
CA LEU A 46 -7.14 -4.42 -9.36
C LEU A 46 -7.28 -3.35 -8.26
N LEU A 47 -6.21 -3.07 -7.51
CA LEU A 47 -6.20 -2.01 -6.50
C LEU A 47 -6.51 -0.64 -7.12
N ALA A 48 -5.96 -0.36 -8.30
CA ALA A 48 -6.24 0.87 -9.04
C ALA A 48 -7.72 0.95 -9.48
N ARG A 49 -8.27 -0.15 -10.01
CA ARG A 49 -9.68 -0.24 -10.45
C ARG A 49 -10.66 0.02 -9.30
N HIS A 50 -10.32 -0.43 -8.09
CA HIS A 50 -11.14 -0.22 -6.89
C HIS A 50 -10.81 1.09 -6.16
N GLY A 51 -9.85 1.88 -6.64
CA GLY A 51 -9.46 3.14 -6.02
C GLY A 51 -8.80 3.00 -4.65
N ILE A 52 -8.22 1.83 -4.33
CA ILE A 52 -7.69 1.54 -2.99
C ILE A 52 -6.30 2.17 -2.84
N PRO A 53 -6.10 3.11 -1.89
CA PRO A 53 -4.78 3.63 -1.55
C PRO A 53 -3.84 2.50 -1.13
N THR A 54 -2.60 2.52 -1.64
CA THR A 54 -1.71 1.36 -1.53
C THR A 54 -0.35 1.77 -1.03
N PHE A 55 0.13 1.07 -0.01
CA PHE A 55 1.50 1.08 0.48
C PHE A 55 2.26 -0.09 -0.13
N LEU A 56 3.55 0.06 -0.35
CA LEU A 56 4.43 -0.98 -0.87
C LEU A 56 5.44 -1.39 0.21
N PHE A 57 5.63 -2.69 0.38
CA PHE A 57 6.70 -3.23 1.22
C PHE A 57 7.55 -4.20 0.40
N VAL A 58 8.77 -3.80 0.10
CA VAL A 58 9.75 -4.65 -0.60
C VAL A 58 10.47 -5.48 0.44
N ASN A 59 10.08 -6.74 0.54
CA ASN A 59 10.56 -7.71 1.53
C ASN A 59 11.78 -8.48 1.06
N LYS A 60 12.49 -9.14 1.97
CA LYS A 60 13.68 -9.96 1.71
C LYS A 60 14.89 -9.17 1.21
N MET A 61 15.02 -7.92 1.65
CA MET A 61 16.18 -7.08 1.31
C MET A 61 17.48 -7.55 1.94
N ASP A 62 17.41 -8.51 2.85
CA ASP A 62 18.56 -9.19 3.48
C ASP A 62 19.16 -10.31 2.62
N LEU A 63 18.58 -10.63 1.49
CA LEU A 63 19.07 -11.65 0.57
C LEU A 63 19.93 -11.03 -0.54
N ASP A 64 20.89 -11.81 -1.03
CA ASP A 64 21.76 -11.41 -2.12
C ASP A 64 20.96 -11.15 -3.40
N GLY A 65 21.32 -10.08 -4.12
CA GLY A 65 20.68 -9.67 -5.37
C GLY A 65 19.53 -8.68 -5.19
N ALA A 66 19.12 -8.35 -3.97
CA ALA A 66 18.13 -7.31 -3.72
C ALA A 66 18.80 -5.92 -3.69
N GLU A 67 18.68 -5.17 -4.78
CA GLU A 67 19.26 -3.82 -4.91
C GLU A 67 18.18 -2.73 -4.86
N ARG A 68 18.13 -1.96 -3.77
CA ARG A 68 17.10 -0.94 -3.49
C ARG A 68 16.90 0.05 -4.65
N VAL A 69 17.98 0.59 -5.21
CA VAL A 69 17.91 1.59 -6.29
C VAL A 69 17.32 1.01 -7.57
N LEU A 70 17.71 -0.22 -7.93
CA LEU A 70 17.17 -0.90 -9.11
C LEU A 70 15.70 -1.25 -8.94
N LEU A 71 15.34 -1.77 -7.76
CA LEU A 71 13.96 -2.11 -7.40
C LEU A 71 13.06 -0.87 -7.39
N LEU A 72 13.50 0.25 -6.81
CA LEU A 72 12.73 1.49 -6.83
C LEU A 72 12.48 1.98 -8.27
N ARG A 73 13.49 1.90 -9.13
CA ARG A 73 13.34 2.24 -10.56
C ARG A 73 12.36 1.32 -11.27
N GLU A 74 12.43 0.01 -11.00
CA GLU A 74 11.49 -0.97 -11.56
C GLU A 74 10.05 -0.68 -11.11
N LEU A 75 9.84 -0.44 -9.81
CA LEU A 75 8.54 -0.09 -9.24
C LEU A 75 7.98 1.17 -9.89
N LYS A 76 8.81 2.23 -10.02
CA LYS A 76 8.41 3.49 -10.68
C LYS A 76 8.01 3.27 -12.15
N THR A 77 8.72 2.39 -12.85
CA THR A 77 8.47 2.14 -14.28
C THR A 77 7.27 1.24 -14.52
N ARG A 78 7.13 0.17 -13.74
CA ARG A 78 6.12 -0.88 -13.99
C ARG A 78 4.80 -0.65 -13.25
N LEU A 79 4.81 0.05 -12.13
CA LEU A 79 3.61 0.28 -11.34
C LEU A 79 3.14 1.74 -11.44
N SER A 80 3.93 2.69 -10.94
CA SER A 80 3.61 4.13 -11.03
C SER A 80 4.83 5.00 -10.73
N SER A 81 4.97 6.10 -11.47
CA SER A 81 5.97 7.14 -11.16
C SER A 81 5.79 7.77 -9.78
N GLY A 82 4.59 7.68 -9.19
CA GLY A 82 4.28 8.16 -7.84
C GLY A 82 4.73 7.21 -6.71
N VAL A 83 5.48 6.15 -7.00
CA VAL A 83 6.14 5.35 -5.96
C VAL A 83 7.28 6.15 -5.37
N VAL A 84 7.24 6.40 -4.07
CA VAL A 84 8.22 7.21 -3.33
C VAL A 84 8.82 6.37 -2.20
N ASP A 85 10.15 6.41 -2.05
CA ASP A 85 10.86 5.74 -0.97
C ASP A 85 10.73 6.52 0.34
N PHE A 86 9.93 6.02 1.27
CA PHE A 86 9.67 6.64 2.58
C PHE A 86 10.76 6.31 3.62
N GLY A 87 11.69 5.44 3.32
CA GLY A 87 12.84 5.17 4.14
C GLY A 87 14.06 6.06 3.82
N ASP A 88 13.98 6.93 2.82
CA ASP A 88 15.02 7.92 2.48
C ASP A 88 14.51 9.34 2.75
N GLU A 89 14.72 9.80 3.98
CA GLU A 89 14.29 11.14 4.41
C GLU A 89 14.97 12.27 3.63
N SER A 90 16.14 12.01 3.04
CA SER A 90 16.93 13.05 2.35
C SER A 90 16.31 13.55 1.05
N THR A 91 15.57 12.69 0.37
CA THR A 91 14.91 13.00 -0.92
C THR A 91 13.38 13.02 -0.82
N LEU A 92 12.82 12.61 0.32
CA LEU A 92 11.39 12.38 0.49
C LEU A 92 10.53 13.59 0.09
N HIS A 93 10.82 14.77 0.62
CA HIS A 93 10.02 15.98 0.37
C HIS A 93 10.09 16.45 -1.08
N GLU A 94 11.26 16.32 -1.72
CA GLU A 94 11.44 16.64 -3.13
C GLU A 94 10.64 15.67 -4.02
N GLU A 95 10.75 14.37 -3.78
CA GLU A 95 10.00 13.36 -4.52
C GLU A 95 8.48 13.50 -4.35
N LEU A 96 8.01 13.85 -3.16
CA LEU A 96 6.60 14.13 -2.89
C LEU A 96 6.10 15.38 -3.62
N ALA A 97 6.90 16.44 -3.63
CA ALA A 97 6.54 17.69 -4.27
C ALA A 97 6.35 17.52 -5.78
N VAL A 98 7.19 16.71 -6.44
CA VAL A 98 7.09 16.43 -7.88
C VAL A 98 5.79 15.69 -8.26
N CYS A 99 5.13 15.03 -7.30
CA CYS A 99 3.89 14.31 -7.56
C CYS A 99 2.64 15.20 -7.73
N ASP A 100 2.74 16.52 -7.41
CA ASP A 100 1.62 17.46 -7.52
C ASP A 100 2.12 18.88 -7.78
N GLU A 101 1.61 19.52 -8.85
CA GLU A 101 2.09 20.85 -9.28
C GLU A 101 1.96 21.92 -8.19
N THR A 102 0.84 21.92 -7.46
CA THR A 102 0.60 22.88 -6.36
C THR A 102 1.54 22.67 -5.17
N LEU A 103 1.93 21.42 -4.92
CA LEU A 103 2.90 21.10 -3.88
C LEU A 103 4.31 21.50 -4.29
N LEU A 104 4.63 21.35 -5.56
CA LEU A 104 5.94 21.75 -6.07
C LEU A 104 6.20 23.26 -5.87
N GLU A 105 5.20 24.10 -6.18
CA GLU A 105 5.28 25.55 -5.95
C GLU A 105 5.50 25.87 -4.47
N ARG A 106 4.73 25.25 -3.56
CA ARG A 106 4.88 25.45 -2.12
C ARG A 106 6.20 24.91 -1.57
N TYR A 107 6.69 23.81 -2.11
CA TYR A 107 7.97 23.23 -1.72
C TYR A 107 9.13 24.17 -2.04
N PHE A 108 9.11 24.85 -3.18
CA PHE A 108 10.11 25.87 -3.50
C PHE A 108 10.14 27.05 -2.52
N GLU A 109 9.00 27.36 -1.89
CA GLU A 109 8.91 28.43 -0.90
C GLU A 109 9.27 27.97 0.52
N GLN A 110 8.86 26.75 0.90
CA GLN A 110 8.88 26.27 2.29
C GLN A 110 9.96 25.22 2.56
N GLY A 111 10.46 24.53 1.52
CA GLY A 111 11.44 23.45 1.64
C GLY A 111 10.88 22.14 2.22
N THR A 112 9.58 22.08 2.50
CA THR A 112 8.94 20.90 3.12
C THR A 112 7.53 20.66 2.54
N VAL A 113 7.06 19.42 2.62
CA VAL A 113 5.67 19.03 2.32
C VAL A 113 4.96 18.70 3.62
N ALA A 114 3.76 19.26 3.82
CA ALA A 114 2.97 19.02 5.04
C ALA A 114 2.40 17.59 5.07
N ASP A 115 2.26 17.01 6.26
CA ASP A 115 1.73 15.64 6.43
C ASP A 115 0.30 15.49 5.90
N GLU A 116 -0.54 16.52 6.01
CA GLU A 116 -1.89 16.53 5.47
C GLU A 116 -1.92 16.39 3.96
N ASP A 117 -0.98 17.02 3.27
CA ASP A 117 -0.82 16.89 1.83
C ASP A 117 -0.36 15.49 1.43
N VAL A 118 0.55 14.90 2.20
CA VAL A 118 1.00 13.51 1.99
C VAL A 118 -0.17 12.54 2.12
N VAL A 119 -0.99 12.69 3.18
CA VAL A 119 -2.20 11.87 3.39
C VAL A 119 -3.17 12.01 2.22
N ARG A 120 -3.39 13.25 1.76
CA ARG A 120 -4.24 13.53 0.59
C ARG A 120 -3.72 12.83 -0.66
N LEU A 121 -2.42 12.95 -0.97
CA LEU A 121 -1.80 12.33 -2.15
C LEU A 121 -1.88 10.80 -2.12
N ILE A 122 -1.72 10.18 -0.95
CA ILE A 122 -1.88 8.74 -0.77
C ILE A 122 -3.33 8.33 -1.06
N ARG A 123 -4.31 9.05 -0.51
CA ARG A 123 -5.74 8.79 -0.73
C ARG A 123 -6.16 8.97 -2.19
N GLU A 124 -5.60 9.98 -2.87
CA GLU A 124 -5.83 10.24 -4.30
C GLU A 124 -5.06 9.28 -5.22
N ARG A 125 -4.27 8.36 -4.65
CA ARG A 125 -3.40 7.44 -5.39
C ARG A 125 -2.40 8.15 -6.31
N LYS A 126 -1.96 9.34 -5.94
CA LYS A 126 -0.87 10.06 -6.59
C LYS A 126 0.49 9.65 -6.02
N VAL A 127 0.54 9.32 -4.73
CA VAL A 127 1.73 8.85 -4.03
C VAL A 127 1.49 7.46 -3.47
N PHE A 128 2.50 6.61 -3.59
CA PHE A 128 2.51 5.23 -3.09
C PHE A 128 3.75 5.07 -2.20
N PRO A 129 3.58 5.14 -0.86
CA PRO A 129 4.68 4.96 0.07
C PRO A 129 5.33 3.59 -0.11
N CYS A 130 6.65 3.57 -0.32
CA CYS A 130 7.43 2.35 -0.48
C CYS A 130 8.43 2.23 0.67
N PHE A 131 8.48 1.03 1.24
CA PHE A 131 9.41 0.66 2.31
C PHE A 131 10.20 -0.56 1.88
N PHE A 132 11.48 -0.58 2.23
CA PHE A 132 12.38 -1.69 1.95
C PHE A 132 12.82 -2.32 3.26
N GLY A 133 12.80 -3.65 3.35
CA GLY A 133 13.16 -4.32 4.58
C GLY A 133 13.18 -5.84 4.50
N SER A 134 13.28 -6.45 5.68
CA SER A 134 13.18 -7.90 5.86
C SER A 134 12.20 -8.21 6.99
N ALA A 135 11.03 -8.71 6.65
CA ALA A 135 10.02 -9.07 7.63
C ALA A 135 10.53 -10.17 8.61
N LEU A 136 11.39 -11.07 8.13
CA LEU A 136 12.00 -12.09 8.98
C LEU A 136 12.88 -11.49 10.07
N ARG A 137 13.58 -10.37 9.77
CA ARG A 137 14.47 -9.66 10.70
C ARG A 137 13.79 -8.48 11.39
N LEU A 138 12.54 -8.21 11.07
CA LEU A 138 11.77 -7.04 11.46
C LEU A 138 12.38 -5.70 10.99
N ASP A 139 13.30 -5.75 10.02
CA ASP A 139 13.91 -4.56 9.44
C ASP A 139 12.90 -3.84 8.53
N GLY A 140 12.74 -2.51 8.70
CA GLY A 140 11.80 -1.68 7.95
C GLY A 140 10.32 -1.86 8.30
N VAL A 141 9.98 -2.85 9.17
CA VAL A 141 8.58 -3.11 9.56
C VAL A 141 8.03 -2.00 10.44
N ASP A 142 8.79 -1.52 11.41
CA ASP A 142 8.36 -0.43 12.30
C ASP A 142 8.08 0.86 11.50
N ALA A 143 8.93 1.18 10.52
CA ALA A 143 8.73 2.34 9.66
C ALA A 143 7.42 2.25 8.83
N LEU A 144 7.09 1.06 8.32
CA LEU A 144 5.81 0.81 7.65
C LEU A 144 4.63 0.99 8.62
N LEU A 145 4.70 0.42 9.83
CA LEU A 145 3.64 0.51 10.83
C LEU A 145 3.41 1.95 11.28
N ASP A 146 4.47 2.70 11.54
CA ASP A 146 4.40 4.13 11.86
C ASP A 146 3.76 4.95 10.74
N ALA A 147 4.11 4.64 9.49
CA ALA A 147 3.50 5.30 8.34
C ALA A 147 2.02 4.96 8.18
N LEU A 148 1.62 3.71 8.42
CA LEU A 148 0.21 3.31 8.44
C LEU A 148 -0.56 4.04 9.54
N ASP A 149 0.00 4.17 10.74
CA ASP A 149 -0.66 4.87 11.85
C ASP A 149 -0.84 6.36 11.56
N ARG A 150 0.19 7.03 11.05
CA ARG A 150 0.17 8.48 10.82
C ARG A 150 -0.53 8.91 9.54
N ARG A 151 -0.55 8.05 8.50
CA ARG A 151 -0.92 8.45 7.13
C ARG A 151 -2.15 7.73 6.58
N THR A 152 -2.84 6.96 7.44
CA THR A 152 -4.16 6.44 7.10
C THR A 152 -5.24 7.20 7.87
N VAL A 153 -6.35 7.43 7.20
CA VAL A 153 -7.51 8.11 7.78
C VAL A 153 -8.61 7.10 7.99
N GLN A 154 -9.16 7.04 9.19
CA GLN A 154 -10.33 6.21 9.45
C GLN A 154 -11.55 6.81 8.74
N PRO A 155 -12.39 5.98 8.10
CA PRO A 155 -13.66 6.46 7.57
C PRO A 155 -14.53 6.98 8.71
N GLU A 156 -15.22 8.09 8.47
CA GLU A 156 -16.17 8.61 9.44
C GLU A 156 -17.33 7.63 9.66
N PRO A 157 -17.68 7.32 10.92
CA PRO A 157 -18.80 6.45 11.20
C PRO A 157 -20.09 7.06 10.64
N GLN A 158 -20.84 6.29 9.88
CA GLN A 158 -22.16 6.71 9.42
C GLN A 158 -23.16 6.73 10.58
N ALA A 159 -24.11 7.67 10.56
CA ALA A 159 -25.12 7.79 11.62
C ALA A 159 -26.03 6.56 11.69
N ASP A 160 -26.31 5.95 10.54
CA ASP A 160 -27.13 4.74 10.45
C ASP A 160 -26.26 3.50 10.35
N PHE A 161 -26.75 2.40 10.96
CA PHE A 161 -26.07 1.10 10.86
C PHE A 161 -26.10 0.62 9.40
N GLY A 162 -24.91 0.34 8.88
CA GLY A 162 -24.73 -0.26 7.56
C GLY A 162 -23.58 -1.27 7.60
N ALA A 163 -23.71 -2.35 6.86
CA ALA A 163 -22.66 -3.35 6.73
C ALA A 163 -22.61 -3.93 5.32
N ARG A 164 -21.41 -4.20 4.83
CA ARG A 164 -21.21 -4.90 3.55
C ARG A 164 -20.75 -6.32 3.81
N VAL A 165 -21.55 -7.29 3.38
CA VAL A 165 -21.19 -8.71 3.45
C VAL A 165 -20.18 -9.02 2.35
N PHE A 166 -18.98 -9.48 2.71
CA PHE A 166 -17.93 -9.85 1.75
C PHE A 166 -17.63 -11.35 1.70
N LYS A 167 -17.99 -12.11 2.75
CA LYS A 167 -17.79 -13.56 2.78
C LYS A 167 -18.92 -14.26 3.52
N VAL A 168 -19.34 -15.40 3.00
CA VAL A 168 -20.23 -16.35 3.70
C VAL A 168 -19.52 -17.68 3.76
N ALA A 169 -19.41 -18.23 4.96
CA ALA A 169 -18.81 -19.54 5.23
C ALA A 169 -19.72 -20.40 6.12
N ARG A 170 -19.29 -21.62 6.43
CA ARG A 170 -19.90 -22.48 7.45
C ARG A 170 -18.85 -22.82 8.49
N ASP A 171 -19.27 -22.87 9.75
CA ASP A 171 -18.43 -23.39 10.83
C ASP A 171 -18.32 -24.92 10.79
N ALA A 172 -17.55 -25.50 11.72
CA ALA A 172 -17.37 -26.93 11.82
C ALA A 172 -18.68 -27.69 12.18
N GLN A 173 -19.66 -26.98 12.72
CA GLN A 173 -20.97 -27.50 13.07
C GLN A 173 -22.02 -27.35 11.94
N GLY A 174 -21.63 -26.72 10.83
CA GLY A 174 -22.47 -26.47 9.66
C GLY A 174 -23.30 -25.18 9.73
N ASN A 175 -23.17 -24.37 10.78
CA ASN A 175 -23.87 -23.09 10.89
C ASN A 175 -23.31 -22.07 9.90
N ARG A 176 -24.18 -21.20 9.39
CA ARG A 176 -23.80 -20.14 8.46
C ARG A 176 -23.07 -19.01 9.19
N LEU A 177 -21.86 -18.69 8.76
CA LEU A 177 -21.09 -17.52 9.18
C LEU A 177 -21.17 -16.46 8.08
N THR A 178 -21.49 -15.25 8.49
CA THR A 178 -21.53 -14.07 7.59
C THR A 178 -20.49 -13.08 8.07
N TYR A 179 -19.51 -12.78 7.21
CA TYR A 179 -18.46 -11.79 7.48
C TYR A 179 -18.88 -10.45 6.87
N MET A 180 -18.86 -9.40 7.72
CA MET A 180 -19.29 -8.04 7.39
C MET A 180 -18.20 -7.06 7.73
#